data_ae57430fe371a66c11d28ea9a155fb84
#
_entry.id   ae57430fe371a66c11d28ea9a155fb84
#
_cell.length_a   1.000
_cell.length_b   1.000
_cell.length_c   1.000
_cell.angle_alpha   90.00
_cell.angle_beta   90.00
_cell.angle_gamma   90.00
#
_symmetry.space_group_name_H-M   'P 1'
#
loop_
_entity.id
_entity.type
_entity.pdbx_description
1 polymer ?
#
loop_
_entity_poly.entity_id
_entity_poly.type
_entity_poly.pdbx_seq_one_letter_code
_entity_poly.pdbx_strand_id
1 'polypeptide(L)'
;MAIQKRLTKAGKTVYIARWRDPAGKEHSKSFTRQKEAKAHVQEMERDKRLHKYLPEVDQDITVKEMFSRWMNDRPLRESSLIQYRYVRDRLLGPLGQWPARQVTPADVNEWANQLRTCRSWLAQDDKGIAERSVQITLSCLRSAFTYGVDNDLVGKNPVRVPKKDSTVEPDEIPTLDEIQRVIDAVEQGGVEYMSVQPKGMPPLRCVYRPDRTMADMLRTAALTGMRISELCGLLVEEVDLEAGVIRVRKQLSRLTPRRRVELKSSHSRRDVPIASELAPVLKRVIGGRTEGYLFVNSSGGPVHANVAAQKVSRAGKAVGAERVHFHALRHRFASSLLTGGVPVQDVARVLGHTPATLLRTYTHVLDGSRERVAGVIDSALGCGISAGSPRLTVVRDGYGTPA
;
A
#
# COMPACT_ATOMS: atom_id res chain seq x y z
N MET A 1 -23.93 -15.07 42.68
CA MET A 1 -23.19 -16.22 42.15
C MET A 1 -23.18 -17.36 43.13
N ALA A 2 -23.40 -18.59 42.70
CA ALA A 2 -23.50 -19.72 43.61
C ALA A 2 -22.65 -20.86 43.08
N ILE A 3 -21.97 -21.55 44.04
CA ILE A 3 -21.33 -22.82 43.75
C ILE A 3 -22.25 -23.90 44.34
N GLN A 4 -22.72 -24.79 43.50
CA GLN A 4 -23.61 -25.87 43.86
C GLN A 4 -22.84 -27.19 43.87
N LYS A 5 -22.89 -27.93 44.97
CA LYS A 5 -22.38 -29.30 45.07
C LYS A 5 -23.42 -30.27 44.51
N ARG A 6 -23.05 -31.15 43.61
CA ARG A 6 -23.93 -32.15 43.01
C ARG A 6 -23.23 -33.51 42.94
N LEU A 7 -23.98 -34.58 43.17
CA LEU A 7 -23.54 -35.95 42.95
C LEU A 7 -23.92 -36.38 41.52
N THR A 8 -22.97 -36.90 40.76
CA THR A 8 -23.26 -37.48 39.46
C THR A 8 -23.96 -38.87 39.61
N LYS A 9 -24.61 -39.34 38.56
CA LYS A 9 -25.22 -40.68 38.55
C LYS A 9 -24.22 -41.81 38.90
N ALA A 10 -22.93 -41.58 38.77
CA ALA A 10 -21.83 -42.48 39.08
C ALA A 10 -21.28 -42.25 40.54
N GLY A 11 -21.98 -41.54 41.43
CA GLY A 11 -21.59 -41.30 42.79
C GLY A 11 -20.42 -40.32 43.02
N LYS A 12 -19.88 -39.68 41.98
CA LYS A 12 -18.81 -38.68 42.08
C LYS A 12 -19.34 -37.31 42.41
N THR A 13 -18.73 -36.61 43.36
CA THR A 13 -19.03 -35.22 43.71
C THR A 13 -18.45 -34.27 42.66
N VAL A 14 -19.29 -33.39 42.12
CA VAL A 14 -18.89 -32.28 41.25
C VAL A 14 -19.38 -30.96 41.81
N TYR A 15 -18.63 -29.92 41.58
CA TYR A 15 -18.93 -28.54 41.99
C TYR A 15 -19.27 -27.73 40.77
N ILE A 16 -20.52 -27.23 40.68
CA ILE A 16 -21.00 -26.40 39.55
C ILE A 16 -20.86 -24.95 39.95
N ALA A 17 -19.96 -24.25 39.26
CA ALA A 17 -19.85 -22.79 39.33
C ALA A 17 -20.88 -22.16 38.39
N ARG A 18 -21.66 -21.19 38.89
CA ARG A 18 -22.63 -20.43 38.07
C ARG A 18 -22.32 -18.94 38.13
N TRP A 19 -22.34 -18.28 37.00
CA TRP A 19 -22.15 -16.83 36.89
C TRP A 19 -23.02 -16.27 35.77
N ARG A 20 -23.22 -14.95 35.77
CA ARG A 20 -23.89 -14.25 34.68
C ARG A 20 -22.89 -13.39 33.92
N ASP A 21 -22.99 -13.37 32.62
CA ASP A 21 -22.20 -12.46 31.77
C ASP A 21 -22.65 -10.99 31.93
N PRO A 22 -21.96 -10.02 31.31
CA PRO A 22 -22.35 -8.60 31.32
C PRO A 22 -23.74 -8.35 30.72
N ALA A 23 -24.20 -9.20 29.78
CA ALA A 23 -25.53 -9.14 29.17
C ALA A 23 -26.63 -9.81 30.03
N GLY A 24 -26.27 -10.36 31.21
CA GLY A 24 -27.21 -10.98 32.14
C GLY A 24 -27.48 -12.47 31.92
N LYS A 25 -26.91 -13.10 30.86
CA LYS A 25 -27.08 -14.51 30.55
C LYS A 25 -26.33 -15.38 31.57
N GLU A 26 -27.00 -16.45 32.03
CA GLU A 26 -26.43 -17.38 33.01
C GLU A 26 -25.54 -18.43 32.34
N HIS A 27 -24.35 -18.65 32.89
CA HIS A 27 -23.38 -19.66 32.50
C HIS A 27 -23.05 -20.58 33.65
N SER A 28 -22.66 -21.81 33.38
CA SER A 28 -22.27 -22.77 34.41
C SER A 28 -21.15 -23.70 33.95
N LYS A 29 -20.21 -24.04 34.85
CA LYS A 29 -19.09 -24.95 34.62
C LYS A 29 -18.91 -25.88 35.77
N SER A 30 -18.65 -27.17 35.47
CA SER A 30 -18.48 -28.22 36.50
C SER A 30 -17.00 -28.46 36.77
N PHE A 31 -16.64 -28.60 38.04
CA PHE A 31 -15.28 -28.85 38.51
C PHE A 31 -15.26 -30.06 39.44
N THR A 32 -14.14 -30.75 39.51
CA THR A 32 -13.96 -31.88 40.42
C THR A 32 -13.60 -31.44 41.85
N ARG A 33 -13.05 -30.22 42.00
CA ARG A 33 -12.64 -29.65 43.27
C ARG A 33 -13.33 -28.32 43.56
N GLN A 34 -13.78 -28.13 44.80
CA GLN A 34 -14.45 -26.88 45.22
C GLN A 34 -13.54 -25.64 45.06
N LYS A 35 -12.23 -25.80 45.32
CA LYS A 35 -11.26 -24.71 45.21
C LYS A 35 -11.15 -24.19 43.77
N GLU A 36 -11.19 -25.07 42.79
CA GLU A 36 -11.15 -24.73 41.35
C GLU A 36 -12.44 -23.97 40.95
N ALA A 37 -13.60 -24.45 41.40
CA ALA A 37 -14.87 -23.76 41.16
C ALA A 37 -14.88 -22.35 41.74
N LYS A 38 -14.33 -22.17 42.98
CA LYS A 38 -14.20 -20.84 43.61
C LYS A 38 -13.25 -19.93 42.84
N ALA A 39 -12.09 -20.42 42.45
CA ALA A 39 -11.11 -19.67 41.68
C ALA A 39 -11.69 -19.19 40.35
N HIS A 40 -12.39 -20.05 39.63
CA HIS A 40 -13.03 -19.70 38.37
C HIS A 40 -14.09 -18.62 38.52
N VAL A 41 -14.96 -18.69 39.54
CA VAL A 41 -15.95 -17.63 39.80
C VAL A 41 -15.28 -16.30 40.13
N GLN A 42 -14.23 -16.31 40.95
CA GLN A 42 -13.47 -15.09 41.29
C GLN A 42 -12.78 -14.47 40.07
N GLU A 43 -12.26 -15.30 39.16
CA GLU A 43 -11.66 -14.87 37.90
C GLU A 43 -12.71 -14.21 36.99
N MET A 44 -13.87 -14.83 36.83
CA MET A 44 -14.97 -14.27 36.04
C MET A 44 -15.48 -12.94 36.60
N GLU A 45 -15.54 -12.78 37.94
CA GLU A 45 -15.90 -11.53 38.58
C GLU A 45 -14.85 -10.45 38.42
N ARG A 46 -13.57 -10.82 38.52
CA ARG A 46 -12.45 -9.93 38.26
C ARG A 46 -12.46 -9.43 36.82
N ASP A 47 -12.68 -10.34 35.88
CA ASP A 47 -12.71 -10.00 34.45
C ASP A 47 -13.90 -9.10 34.09
N LYS A 48 -15.06 -9.32 34.74
CA LYS A 48 -16.21 -8.41 34.63
C LYS A 48 -15.88 -6.99 35.13
N ARG A 49 -15.29 -6.87 36.31
CA ARG A 49 -14.90 -5.56 36.88
C ARG A 49 -13.87 -4.83 36.06
N LEU A 50 -12.99 -5.58 35.38
CA LEU A 50 -11.95 -5.03 34.52
C LEU A 50 -12.41 -4.84 33.06
N HIS A 51 -13.70 -5.08 32.74
CA HIS A 51 -14.24 -5.11 31.39
C HIS A 51 -13.46 -6.05 30.46
N LYS A 52 -12.97 -7.18 31.02
CA LYS A 52 -12.22 -8.21 30.30
C LYS A 52 -12.98 -9.53 30.16
N TYR A 53 -14.25 -9.55 30.59
CA TYR A 53 -15.08 -10.75 30.50
C TYR A 53 -15.33 -11.10 29.03
N LEU A 54 -15.01 -12.33 28.68
CA LEU A 54 -15.20 -12.87 27.34
C LEU A 54 -16.09 -14.14 27.43
N PRO A 55 -17.13 -14.27 26.57
CA PRO A 55 -18.03 -15.44 26.57
C PRO A 55 -17.28 -16.77 26.41
N GLU A 56 -17.71 -17.83 27.10
CA GLU A 56 -17.08 -19.15 27.01
C GLU A 56 -17.12 -19.76 25.60
N VAL A 57 -18.14 -19.44 24.82
CA VAL A 57 -18.35 -19.98 23.47
C VAL A 57 -17.22 -19.60 22.51
N ASP A 58 -16.52 -18.47 22.76
CA ASP A 58 -15.43 -18.00 21.93
C ASP A 58 -14.04 -18.16 22.60
N GLN A 59 -13.97 -18.87 23.74
CA GLN A 59 -12.70 -19.04 24.48
C GLN A 59 -11.62 -19.78 23.68
N ASP A 60 -12.01 -20.66 22.80
CA ASP A 60 -11.12 -21.52 22.00
C ASP A 60 -11.03 -21.10 20.52
N ILE A 61 -11.54 -19.89 20.18
CA ILE A 61 -11.46 -19.42 18.78
C ILE A 61 -10.00 -19.40 18.33
N THR A 62 -9.72 -20.07 17.22
CA THR A 62 -8.38 -20.09 16.63
C THR A 62 -8.05 -18.78 15.93
N VAL A 63 -6.75 -18.48 15.77
CA VAL A 63 -6.30 -17.31 14.99
C VAL A 63 -6.88 -17.33 13.58
N LYS A 64 -6.96 -18.51 12.94
CA LYS A 64 -7.49 -18.67 11.58
C LYS A 64 -9.00 -18.38 11.51
N GLU A 65 -9.76 -18.83 12.51
CA GLU A 65 -11.20 -18.55 12.59
C GLU A 65 -11.47 -17.08 12.86
N MET A 66 -10.76 -16.47 13.81
CA MET A 66 -10.83 -15.03 14.10
C MET A 66 -10.48 -14.21 12.85
N PHE A 67 -9.42 -14.59 12.13
CA PHE A 67 -9.01 -13.96 10.88
C PHE A 67 -10.12 -14.08 9.82
N SER A 68 -10.80 -15.23 9.75
CA SER A 68 -11.90 -15.48 8.82
C SER A 68 -13.14 -14.62 9.16
N ARG A 69 -13.50 -14.51 10.44
CA ARG A 69 -14.57 -13.59 10.89
C ARG A 69 -14.25 -12.15 10.50
N TRP A 70 -13.04 -11.67 10.83
CA TRP A 70 -12.57 -10.34 10.44
C TRP A 70 -12.66 -10.06 8.92
N MET A 71 -12.41 -11.07 8.08
CA MET A 71 -12.56 -10.94 6.63
C MET A 71 -14.02 -10.83 6.18
N ASN A 72 -14.93 -11.56 6.84
CA ASN A 72 -16.33 -11.69 6.43
C ASN A 72 -17.20 -10.53 6.91
N ASP A 73 -16.86 -9.91 8.04
CA ASP A 73 -17.68 -8.88 8.71
C ASP A 73 -17.55 -7.48 8.08
N ARG A 74 -16.87 -7.36 6.95
CA ARG A 74 -16.70 -6.07 6.29
C ARG A 74 -16.67 -6.18 4.77
N PRO A 75 -17.18 -5.14 4.07
CA PRO A 75 -17.11 -5.11 2.62
C PRO A 75 -15.66 -4.93 2.18
N LEU A 76 -15.07 -5.98 1.65
CA LEU A 76 -13.71 -6.00 1.12
C LEU A 76 -13.71 -5.98 -0.41
N ARG A 77 -12.75 -5.26 -0.98
CA ARG A 77 -12.49 -5.36 -2.42
C ARG A 77 -11.92 -6.74 -2.74
N GLU A 78 -12.29 -7.27 -3.89
CA GLU A 78 -11.86 -8.60 -4.35
C GLU A 78 -10.33 -8.79 -4.31
N SER A 79 -9.56 -7.75 -4.71
CA SER A 79 -8.09 -7.78 -4.62
C SER A 79 -7.56 -7.93 -3.20
N SER A 80 -8.23 -7.33 -2.21
CA SER A 80 -7.86 -7.48 -0.80
C SER A 80 -8.25 -8.86 -0.29
N LEU A 81 -9.41 -9.38 -0.71
CA LEU A 81 -9.87 -10.74 -0.35
C LEU A 81 -8.88 -11.80 -0.80
N ILE A 82 -8.34 -11.71 -2.03
CA ILE A 82 -7.34 -12.65 -2.52
C ILE A 82 -6.08 -12.62 -1.64
N GLN A 83 -5.59 -11.43 -1.32
CA GLN A 83 -4.42 -11.27 -0.45
C GLN A 83 -4.67 -11.83 0.94
N TYR A 84 -5.82 -11.53 1.53
CA TYR A 84 -6.15 -12.00 2.89
C TYR A 84 -6.39 -13.52 2.93
N ARG A 85 -7.03 -14.10 1.90
CA ARG A 85 -7.13 -15.55 1.75
C ARG A 85 -5.75 -16.19 1.65
N TYR A 86 -4.84 -15.62 0.86
CA TYR A 86 -3.47 -16.12 0.78
C TYR A 86 -2.76 -16.09 2.14
N VAL A 87 -2.89 -14.98 2.90
CA VAL A 87 -2.34 -14.88 4.26
C VAL A 87 -2.95 -15.96 5.16
N ARG A 88 -4.28 -16.07 5.20
CA ARG A 88 -5.00 -17.02 6.04
C ARG A 88 -4.64 -18.49 5.73
N ASP A 89 -4.60 -18.85 4.45
CA ASP A 89 -4.52 -20.24 4.03
C ASP A 89 -3.08 -20.73 3.83
N ARG A 90 -2.14 -19.81 3.57
CA ARG A 90 -0.76 -20.16 3.23
C ARG A 90 0.27 -19.62 4.22
N LEU A 91 0.03 -18.48 4.85
CA LEU A 91 1.04 -17.82 5.68
C LEU A 91 0.80 -17.96 7.19
N LEU A 92 -0.44 -18.10 7.67
CA LEU A 92 -0.67 -18.34 9.11
C LEU A 92 -0.04 -19.62 9.62
N GLY A 93 -0.02 -20.69 8.81
CA GLY A 93 0.61 -21.97 9.16
C GLY A 93 0.19 -22.49 10.54
N PRO A 94 1.15 -22.94 11.37
CA PRO A 94 0.88 -23.45 12.72
C PRO A 94 0.20 -22.41 13.62
N LEU A 95 0.60 -21.14 13.54
CA LEU A 95 -0.01 -20.07 14.35
C LEU A 95 -1.53 -19.96 14.13
N GLY A 96 -1.99 -20.30 12.93
CA GLY A 96 -3.42 -20.29 12.59
C GLY A 96 -4.28 -21.23 13.41
N GLN A 97 -3.71 -22.31 13.94
CA GLN A 97 -4.41 -23.33 14.75
C GLN A 97 -4.41 -23.00 16.25
N TRP A 98 -3.64 -22.01 16.67
CA TRP A 98 -3.54 -21.65 18.09
C TRP A 98 -4.80 -20.91 18.57
N PRO A 99 -5.21 -21.12 19.82
CA PRO A 99 -6.24 -20.29 20.44
C PRO A 99 -5.79 -18.82 20.45
N ALA A 100 -6.57 -17.93 19.83
CA ALA A 100 -6.18 -16.53 19.62
C ALA A 100 -5.83 -15.80 20.94
N ARG A 101 -6.48 -16.16 22.04
CA ARG A 101 -6.23 -15.59 23.38
C ARG A 101 -4.87 -15.91 23.96
N GLN A 102 -4.30 -17.05 23.59
CA GLN A 102 -3.03 -17.54 24.14
C GLN A 102 -1.83 -16.97 23.38
N VAL A 103 -2.05 -16.39 22.21
CA VAL A 103 -0.97 -15.85 21.38
C VAL A 103 -0.29 -14.66 22.08
N THR A 104 1.02 -14.77 22.25
CA THR A 104 1.88 -13.74 22.86
C THR A 104 2.66 -12.98 21.76
N PRO A 105 3.24 -11.83 22.09
CA PRO A 105 4.16 -11.13 21.18
C PRO A 105 5.39 -11.98 20.79
N ALA A 106 5.85 -12.88 21.67
CA ALA A 106 6.96 -13.78 21.38
C ALA A 106 6.59 -14.78 20.27
N ASP A 107 5.39 -15.37 20.35
CA ASP A 107 4.90 -16.33 19.34
C ASP A 107 4.75 -15.64 17.97
N VAL A 108 4.25 -14.41 17.94
CA VAL A 108 4.15 -13.61 16.71
C VAL A 108 5.53 -13.34 16.11
N ASN A 109 6.52 -13.03 16.94
CA ASN A 109 7.90 -12.78 16.49
C ASN A 109 8.55 -14.05 15.94
N GLU A 110 8.37 -15.19 16.61
CA GLU A 110 8.86 -16.49 16.16
C GLU A 110 8.24 -16.87 14.81
N TRP A 111 6.92 -16.79 14.70
CA TRP A 111 6.22 -17.01 13.43
C TRP A 111 6.70 -16.05 12.32
N ALA A 112 6.91 -14.77 12.60
CA ALA A 112 7.44 -13.81 11.64
C ALA A 112 8.87 -14.18 11.20
N ASN A 113 9.71 -14.73 12.10
CA ASN A 113 11.03 -15.24 11.75
C ASN A 113 10.94 -16.49 10.84
N GLN A 114 10.00 -17.39 11.11
CA GLN A 114 9.74 -18.53 10.23
C GLN A 114 9.30 -18.06 8.83
N LEU A 115 8.48 -17.00 8.72
CA LEU A 115 8.13 -16.43 7.43
C LEU A 115 9.37 -15.89 6.67
N ARG A 116 10.38 -15.38 7.37
CA ARG A 116 11.62 -14.85 6.77
C ARG A 116 12.58 -15.95 6.31
N THR A 117 12.64 -17.04 7.05
CA THR A 117 13.68 -18.07 6.88
C THR A 117 13.17 -19.30 6.16
N CYS A 118 12.17 -19.97 6.72
CA CYS A 118 11.65 -21.22 6.23
C CYS A 118 10.20 -21.40 6.65
N ARG A 119 9.32 -21.66 5.68
CA ARG A 119 7.90 -21.98 5.89
C ARG A 119 7.70 -23.47 5.87
N SER A 120 8.18 -24.17 6.89
CA SER A 120 8.19 -25.64 6.99
C SER A 120 6.82 -26.30 6.81
N TRP A 121 5.72 -25.56 7.00
CA TRP A 121 4.36 -26.07 6.77
C TRP A 121 3.89 -26.05 5.31
N LEU A 122 4.71 -25.52 4.38
CA LEU A 122 4.45 -25.56 2.94
C LEU A 122 5.36 -26.61 2.31
N ALA A 123 4.80 -27.72 1.86
CA ALA A 123 5.51 -28.90 1.37
C ALA A 123 6.54 -28.68 0.22
N GLN A 124 6.58 -27.51 -0.40
CA GLN A 124 7.49 -27.20 -1.51
C GLN A 124 8.29 -25.91 -1.32
N ASP A 125 8.21 -25.27 -0.16
CA ASP A 125 8.75 -23.94 0.03
C ASP A 125 9.59 -23.85 1.30
N ASP A 126 10.84 -24.21 1.15
CA ASP A 126 11.92 -24.10 2.13
C ASP A 126 12.57 -22.71 2.18
N LYS A 127 12.07 -21.75 1.38
CA LYS A 127 12.55 -20.37 1.35
C LYS A 127 11.58 -19.43 2.04
N GLY A 128 12.14 -18.46 2.77
CA GLY A 128 11.39 -17.35 3.35
C GLY A 128 10.79 -16.42 2.30
N ILE A 129 10.01 -15.45 2.75
CA ILE A 129 9.48 -14.35 1.93
C ILE A 129 10.19 -13.04 2.24
N ALA A 130 10.18 -12.12 1.26
CA ALA A 130 10.79 -10.81 1.41
C ALA A 130 10.22 -10.04 2.61
N GLU A 131 11.06 -9.27 3.29
CA GLU A 131 10.69 -8.50 4.49
C GLU A 131 9.43 -7.65 4.31
N ARG A 132 9.28 -7.00 3.14
CA ARG A 132 8.06 -6.25 2.82
C ARG A 132 6.81 -7.12 2.85
N SER A 133 6.88 -8.36 2.38
CA SER A 133 5.76 -9.31 2.42
C SER A 133 5.46 -9.74 3.86
N VAL A 134 6.49 -9.92 4.69
CA VAL A 134 6.33 -10.19 6.13
C VAL A 134 5.60 -9.02 6.81
N GLN A 135 6.01 -7.79 6.56
CA GLN A 135 5.38 -6.59 7.14
C GLN A 135 3.91 -6.45 6.73
N ILE A 136 3.58 -6.72 5.46
CA ILE A 136 2.19 -6.74 4.98
C ILE A 136 1.39 -7.82 5.72
N THR A 137 1.97 -9.01 5.88
CA THR A 137 1.33 -10.13 6.57
C THR A 137 1.10 -9.83 8.04
N LEU A 138 2.09 -9.24 8.73
CA LEU A 138 1.96 -8.74 10.10
C LEU A 138 0.86 -7.67 10.21
N SER A 139 0.76 -6.77 9.25
CA SER A 139 -0.29 -5.74 9.22
C SER A 139 -1.70 -6.35 9.07
N CYS A 140 -1.84 -7.40 8.26
CA CYS A 140 -3.09 -8.15 8.15
C CYS A 140 -3.45 -8.84 9.47
N LEU A 141 -2.48 -9.53 10.09
CA LEU A 141 -2.67 -10.20 11.37
C LEU A 141 -3.02 -9.20 12.48
N ARG A 142 -2.33 -8.05 12.54
CA ARG A 142 -2.64 -6.97 13.47
C ARG A 142 -4.08 -6.49 13.33
N SER A 143 -4.55 -6.31 12.10
CA SER A 143 -5.92 -5.87 11.84
C SER A 143 -6.95 -6.91 12.30
N ALA A 144 -6.66 -8.21 12.11
CA ALA A 144 -7.51 -9.29 12.59
C ALA A 144 -7.53 -9.36 14.13
N PHE A 145 -6.39 -9.15 14.80
CA PHE A 145 -6.35 -9.08 16.27
C PHE A 145 -6.99 -7.80 16.82
N THR A 146 -6.92 -6.67 16.12
CA THR A 146 -7.68 -5.46 16.50
C THR A 146 -9.18 -5.73 16.45
N TYR A 147 -9.66 -6.36 15.35
CA TYR A 147 -11.05 -6.82 15.27
C TYR A 147 -11.40 -7.79 16.43
N GLY A 148 -10.49 -8.70 16.78
CA GLY A 148 -10.66 -9.60 17.91
C GLY A 148 -10.82 -8.88 19.26
N VAL A 149 -10.07 -7.80 19.47
CA VAL A 149 -10.21 -6.94 20.66
C VAL A 149 -11.53 -6.17 20.64
N ASP A 150 -11.88 -5.58 19.49
CA ASP A 150 -13.11 -4.78 19.34
C ASP A 150 -14.39 -5.60 19.49
N ASN A 151 -14.31 -6.93 19.25
CA ASN A 151 -15.42 -7.88 19.40
C ASN A 151 -15.28 -8.83 20.60
N ASP A 152 -14.46 -8.48 21.59
CA ASP A 152 -14.27 -9.24 22.83
C ASP A 152 -13.82 -10.71 22.63
N LEU A 153 -13.22 -11.04 21.48
CA LEU A 153 -12.67 -12.37 21.21
C LEU A 153 -11.30 -12.58 21.87
N VAL A 154 -10.52 -11.52 22.04
CA VAL A 154 -9.20 -11.51 22.68
C VAL A 154 -9.03 -10.28 23.56
N GLY A 155 -8.29 -10.40 24.66
CA GLY A 155 -8.14 -9.29 25.62
C GLY A 155 -7.14 -8.20 25.18
N LYS A 156 -6.22 -8.51 24.25
CA LYS A 156 -5.20 -7.58 23.76
C LYS A 156 -4.68 -8.01 22.39
N ASN A 157 -4.16 -7.05 21.64
CA ASN A 157 -3.50 -7.33 20.37
C ASN A 157 -1.99 -7.60 20.58
N PRO A 158 -1.49 -8.82 20.34
CA PRO A 158 -0.08 -9.15 20.52
C PRO A 158 0.80 -8.69 19.36
N VAL A 159 0.24 -8.24 18.24
CA VAL A 159 0.97 -7.98 17.00
C VAL A 159 1.55 -6.57 16.99
N ARG A 160 2.86 -6.48 16.93
CA ARG A 160 3.60 -5.23 16.73
C ARG A 160 4.10 -5.16 15.29
N VAL A 161 3.75 -4.10 14.58
CA VAL A 161 4.25 -3.85 13.22
C VAL A 161 5.24 -2.69 13.32
N PRO A 162 6.51 -2.88 12.92
CA PRO A 162 7.48 -1.79 12.86
C PRO A 162 6.95 -0.66 11.96
N LYS A 163 7.05 0.58 12.41
CA LYS A 163 6.80 1.73 11.53
C LYS A 163 7.92 1.76 10.49
N LYS A 164 7.56 1.71 9.22
CA LYS A 164 8.47 2.00 8.12
C LYS A 164 8.19 3.41 7.63
N ASP A 165 9.22 4.20 7.46
CA ASP A 165 9.11 5.45 6.73
C ASP A 165 8.71 5.15 5.30
N SER A 166 7.71 5.86 4.80
CA SER A 166 7.17 5.69 3.45
C SER A 166 7.80 6.66 2.45
N THR A 167 8.94 7.23 2.81
CA THR A 167 9.72 8.08 1.92
C THR A 167 10.31 7.24 0.78
N VAL A 168 10.26 7.79 -0.42
CA VAL A 168 10.94 7.21 -1.59
C VAL A 168 12.37 7.71 -1.54
N GLU A 169 13.33 6.79 -1.50
CA GLU A 169 14.74 7.19 -1.55
C GLU A 169 15.08 7.79 -2.93
N PRO A 170 15.91 8.85 -2.99
CA PRO A 170 16.32 9.47 -4.25
C PRO A 170 16.89 8.47 -5.26
N ASP A 171 17.63 7.47 -4.77
CA ASP A 171 18.24 6.42 -5.59
C ASP A 171 17.22 5.45 -6.20
N GLU A 172 15.98 5.44 -5.72
CA GLU A 172 14.89 4.64 -6.31
C GLU A 172 14.24 5.34 -7.52
N ILE A 173 14.57 6.62 -7.77
CA ILE A 173 13.99 7.41 -8.85
C ILE A 173 14.87 7.29 -10.10
N PRO A 174 14.38 6.73 -11.23
CA PRO A 174 15.17 6.58 -12.43
C PRO A 174 15.50 7.94 -13.07
N THR A 175 16.66 8.03 -13.71
CA THR A 175 17.04 9.19 -14.52
C THR A 175 16.28 9.21 -15.85
N LEU A 176 16.28 10.35 -16.54
CA LEU A 176 15.66 10.47 -17.87
C LEU A 176 16.39 9.58 -18.90
N ASP A 177 17.71 9.46 -18.78
CA ASP A 177 18.51 8.58 -19.65
C ASP A 177 18.14 7.10 -19.46
N GLU A 178 17.98 6.63 -18.22
CA GLU A 178 17.54 5.27 -17.95
C GLU A 178 16.14 5.00 -18.52
N ILE A 179 15.23 5.95 -18.36
CA ILE A 179 13.87 5.84 -18.94
C ILE A 179 13.95 5.75 -20.46
N GLN A 180 14.74 6.61 -21.10
CA GLN A 180 14.90 6.60 -22.55
C GLN A 180 15.50 5.31 -23.05
N ARG A 181 16.57 4.80 -22.42
CA ARG A 181 17.17 3.50 -22.78
C ARG A 181 16.18 2.35 -22.74
N VAL A 182 15.30 2.32 -21.72
CA VAL A 182 14.26 1.27 -21.63
C VAL A 182 13.20 1.44 -22.71
N ILE A 183 12.79 2.67 -23.02
CA ILE A 183 11.84 2.95 -24.09
C ILE A 183 12.41 2.48 -25.44
N ASP A 184 13.67 2.83 -25.74
CA ASP A 184 14.35 2.46 -26.98
C ASP A 184 14.52 0.94 -27.10
N ALA A 185 14.92 0.27 -26.03
CA ALA A 185 15.03 -1.19 -25.98
C ALA A 185 13.71 -1.89 -26.25
N VAL A 186 12.60 -1.33 -25.76
CA VAL A 186 11.26 -1.88 -26.00
C VAL A 186 10.77 -1.56 -27.41
N GLU A 187 11.02 -0.35 -27.92
CA GLU A 187 10.56 0.09 -29.24
C GLU A 187 11.31 -0.60 -30.38
N GLN A 188 12.63 -0.66 -30.30
CA GLN A 188 13.49 -1.22 -31.32
C GLN A 188 13.65 -2.74 -31.20
N GLY A 189 13.52 -3.28 -29.99
CA GLY A 189 13.81 -4.69 -29.75
C GLY A 189 15.30 -5.01 -29.86
N GLY A 190 15.61 -6.27 -30.17
CA GLY A 190 17.00 -6.73 -30.34
C GLY A 190 17.78 -6.97 -29.05
N VAL A 191 17.24 -6.58 -27.91
CA VAL A 191 17.90 -6.73 -26.60
C VAL A 191 17.68 -8.14 -26.07
N GLU A 192 18.74 -8.76 -25.58
CA GLU A 192 18.70 -10.11 -25.01
C GLU A 192 18.29 -10.11 -23.55
N TYR A 193 17.52 -11.10 -23.15
CA TYR A 193 17.15 -11.35 -21.76
C TYR A 193 17.04 -12.84 -21.45
N MET A 194 17.21 -13.20 -20.19
CA MET A 194 17.00 -14.57 -19.72
C MET A 194 15.54 -14.74 -19.26
N SER A 195 14.82 -15.67 -19.88
CA SER A 195 13.46 -15.98 -19.45
C SER A 195 13.46 -16.87 -18.23
N VAL A 196 12.54 -16.59 -17.28
CA VAL A 196 12.30 -17.49 -16.16
C VAL A 196 11.50 -18.68 -16.65
N GLN A 197 12.08 -19.88 -16.49
CA GLN A 197 11.44 -21.14 -16.83
C GLN A 197 10.80 -21.81 -15.59
N PRO A 198 9.89 -22.77 -15.76
CA PRO A 198 9.39 -23.60 -14.69
C PRO A 198 10.53 -24.27 -13.88
N LYS A 199 10.26 -24.61 -12.61
CA LYS A 199 11.23 -25.26 -11.73
C LYS A 199 11.81 -26.51 -12.41
N GLY A 200 13.14 -26.59 -12.50
CA GLY A 200 13.86 -27.71 -13.13
C GLY A 200 14.28 -27.51 -14.57
N MET A 201 13.88 -26.41 -15.22
CA MET A 201 14.36 -26.07 -16.55
C MET A 201 15.37 -24.91 -16.50
N PRO A 202 16.45 -24.96 -17.33
CA PRO A 202 17.40 -23.85 -17.40
C PRO A 202 16.74 -22.61 -17.98
N PRO A 203 17.19 -21.41 -17.60
CA PRO A 203 16.73 -20.18 -18.22
C PRO A 203 17.02 -20.18 -19.73
N LEU A 204 16.06 -19.70 -20.53
CA LEU A 204 16.25 -19.56 -21.97
C LEU A 204 16.71 -18.15 -22.32
N ARG A 205 17.71 -18.06 -23.19
CA ARG A 205 18.11 -16.79 -23.82
C ARG A 205 17.06 -16.40 -24.85
N CYS A 206 16.46 -15.24 -24.66
CA CYS A 206 15.41 -14.70 -25.51
C CYS A 206 15.83 -13.33 -26.02
N VAL A 207 15.33 -12.95 -27.19
CA VAL A 207 15.52 -11.61 -27.76
C VAL A 207 14.20 -10.86 -27.70
N TYR A 208 14.26 -9.59 -27.30
CA TYR A 208 13.11 -8.72 -27.30
C TYR A 208 12.66 -8.44 -28.73
N ARG A 209 11.36 -8.65 -28.99
CA ARG A 209 10.75 -8.19 -30.26
C ARG A 209 10.31 -6.74 -30.10
N PRO A 210 10.40 -5.92 -31.16
CA PRO A 210 9.89 -4.56 -31.17
C PRO A 210 8.44 -4.49 -30.65
N ASP A 211 8.15 -3.57 -29.74
CA ASP A 211 6.81 -3.38 -29.19
C ASP A 211 6.52 -1.87 -29.03
N ARG A 212 6.06 -1.27 -30.13
CA ARG A 212 5.75 0.16 -30.17
C ARG A 212 4.61 0.54 -29.21
N THR A 213 3.59 -0.31 -29.09
CA THR A 213 2.49 -0.07 -28.13
C THR A 213 3.01 0.05 -26.72
N MET A 214 3.93 -0.81 -26.33
CA MET A 214 4.54 -0.77 -25.00
C MET A 214 5.43 0.46 -24.81
N ALA A 215 6.20 0.86 -25.84
CA ALA A 215 7.02 2.06 -25.80
C ALA A 215 6.15 3.32 -25.66
N ASP A 216 5.06 3.43 -26.40
CA ASP A 216 4.11 4.54 -26.31
C ASP A 216 3.38 4.56 -24.96
N MET A 217 3.09 3.39 -24.38
CA MET A 217 2.54 3.28 -23.04
C MET A 217 3.54 3.74 -21.97
N LEU A 218 4.84 3.47 -22.13
CA LEU A 218 5.90 3.95 -21.25
C LEU A 218 6.07 5.47 -21.33
N ARG A 219 6.07 6.05 -22.55
CA ARG A 219 6.09 7.51 -22.75
C ARG A 219 4.90 8.17 -22.06
N THR A 220 3.71 7.60 -22.25
CA THR A 220 2.49 8.10 -21.59
C THR A 220 2.61 8.00 -20.07
N ALA A 221 3.13 6.89 -19.53
CA ALA A 221 3.35 6.74 -18.10
C ALA A 221 4.34 7.78 -17.55
N ALA A 222 5.45 8.02 -18.25
CA ALA A 222 6.49 8.97 -17.85
C ALA A 222 5.98 10.43 -17.85
N LEU A 223 5.16 10.80 -18.84
CA LEU A 223 4.67 12.16 -19.03
C LEU A 223 3.33 12.47 -18.34
N THR A 224 2.70 11.49 -17.69
CA THR A 224 1.41 11.68 -17.00
C THR A 224 1.40 11.22 -15.54
N GLY A 225 2.37 10.41 -15.14
CA GLY A 225 2.40 9.78 -13.84
C GLY A 225 1.20 8.86 -13.54
N MET A 226 0.44 8.41 -14.54
CA MET A 226 -0.71 7.51 -14.38
C MET A 226 -0.28 6.15 -13.83
N ARG A 227 -1.18 5.51 -13.05
CA ARG A 227 -0.93 4.14 -12.59
C ARG A 227 -1.07 3.15 -13.75
N ILE A 228 -0.25 2.09 -13.76
CA ILE A 228 -0.31 1.05 -14.80
C ILE A 228 -1.72 0.50 -15.04
N SER A 229 -2.52 0.31 -13.99
CA SER A 229 -3.89 -0.19 -14.14
C SER A 229 -4.85 0.85 -14.74
N GLU A 230 -4.58 2.14 -14.55
CA GLU A 230 -5.31 3.25 -15.20
C GLU A 230 -4.96 3.30 -16.69
N LEU A 231 -3.68 3.22 -17.04
CA LEU A 231 -3.21 3.15 -18.43
C LEU A 231 -3.78 1.94 -19.18
N CYS A 232 -3.76 0.76 -18.56
CA CYS A 232 -4.34 -0.45 -19.15
C CYS A 232 -5.86 -0.36 -19.36
N GLY A 233 -6.54 0.46 -18.57
CA GLY A 233 -7.99 0.66 -18.63
C GLY A 233 -8.42 1.90 -19.39
N LEU A 234 -7.48 2.70 -19.91
CA LEU A 234 -7.76 3.95 -20.59
C LEU A 234 -8.41 3.68 -21.96
N LEU A 235 -9.46 4.44 -22.27
CA LEU A 235 -10.15 4.36 -23.55
C LEU A 235 -9.75 5.53 -24.46
N VAL A 236 -9.97 5.36 -25.75
CA VAL A 236 -9.73 6.40 -26.78
C VAL A 236 -10.60 7.63 -26.48
N GLU A 237 -11.88 7.45 -26.20
CA GLU A 237 -12.85 8.51 -25.90
C GLU A 237 -12.57 9.28 -24.57
N GLU A 238 -11.65 8.78 -23.75
CA GLU A 238 -11.18 9.46 -22.53
C GLU A 238 -9.98 10.40 -22.81
N VAL A 239 -9.42 10.39 -24.03
CA VAL A 239 -8.33 11.27 -24.46
C VAL A 239 -8.90 12.41 -25.29
N ASP A 240 -8.91 13.61 -24.76
CA ASP A 240 -9.35 14.81 -25.44
C ASP A 240 -8.12 15.63 -25.87
N LEU A 241 -7.73 15.49 -27.12
CA LEU A 241 -6.57 16.16 -27.68
C LEU A 241 -6.82 17.67 -27.91
N GLU A 242 -8.09 18.08 -28.10
CA GLU A 242 -8.45 19.50 -28.29
C GLU A 242 -8.42 20.25 -26.97
N ALA A 243 -9.03 19.65 -25.93
CA ALA A 243 -8.97 20.20 -24.57
C ALA A 243 -7.60 19.97 -23.89
N GLY A 244 -6.70 19.16 -24.46
CA GLY A 244 -5.38 18.86 -23.92
C GLY A 244 -5.42 18.05 -22.61
N VAL A 245 -6.39 17.15 -22.44
CA VAL A 245 -6.57 16.39 -21.19
C VAL A 245 -6.86 14.91 -21.40
N ILE A 246 -6.42 14.09 -20.47
CA ILE A 246 -6.80 12.68 -20.33
C ILE A 246 -7.74 12.55 -19.14
N ARG A 247 -8.97 12.06 -19.36
CA ARG A 247 -9.99 11.86 -18.31
C ARG A 247 -9.82 10.51 -17.64
N VAL A 248 -9.16 10.44 -16.49
CA VAL A 248 -8.96 9.19 -15.74
C VAL A 248 -10.20 8.91 -14.90
N ARG A 249 -11.03 7.96 -15.32
CA ARG A 249 -12.32 7.62 -14.67
C ARG A 249 -12.36 6.22 -14.11
N LYS A 250 -11.77 5.25 -14.79
CA LYS A 250 -11.74 3.82 -14.42
C LYS A 250 -10.35 3.24 -14.59
N GLN A 251 -10.17 2.03 -14.11
CA GLN A 251 -8.94 1.26 -14.25
C GLN A 251 -9.24 -0.18 -14.68
N LEU A 252 -8.30 -0.86 -15.29
CA LEU A 252 -8.43 -2.29 -15.60
C LEU A 252 -8.18 -3.12 -14.33
N SER A 253 -9.08 -4.06 -14.02
CA SER A 253 -8.87 -5.03 -12.96
C SER A 253 -7.68 -5.93 -13.27
N ARG A 254 -6.86 -6.24 -12.25
CA ARG A 254 -5.80 -7.25 -12.36
C ARG A 254 -6.32 -8.67 -12.21
N LEU A 255 -7.58 -8.82 -11.81
CA LEU A 255 -8.25 -10.10 -11.57
C LEU A 255 -8.98 -10.58 -12.81
N THR A 256 -9.22 -11.88 -12.89
CA THR A 256 -9.99 -12.52 -13.97
C THR A 256 -11.45 -12.73 -13.52
N PRO A 257 -12.44 -12.39 -14.34
CA PRO A 257 -12.33 -11.78 -15.67
C PRO A 257 -11.85 -10.32 -15.61
N ARG A 258 -10.99 -9.96 -16.56
CA ARG A 258 -10.45 -8.60 -16.62
C ARG A 258 -11.50 -7.65 -17.17
N ARG A 259 -11.91 -6.71 -16.32
CA ARG A 259 -12.91 -5.70 -16.63
C ARG A 259 -12.50 -4.34 -16.12
N ARG A 260 -13.04 -3.29 -16.70
CA ARG A 260 -12.90 -1.93 -16.18
C ARG A 260 -13.68 -1.82 -14.87
N VAL A 261 -13.00 -1.35 -13.84
CA VAL A 261 -13.57 -1.17 -12.49
C VAL A 261 -13.34 0.25 -12.01
N GLU A 262 -14.12 0.66 -11.03
CA GLU A 262 -13.99 1.96 -10.40
C GLU A 262 -12.61 2.17 -9.76
N LEU A 263 -12.16 3.40 -9.72
CA LEU A 263 -10.93 3.81 -9.05
C LEU A 263 -11.03 3.61 -7.53
N LYS A 264 -9.88 3.56 -6.85
CA LYS A 264 -9.83 3.25 -5.40
C LYS A 264 -10.50 4.29 -4.52
N SER A 265 -10.50 5.56 -4.94
CA SER A 265 -11.07 6.68 -4.20
C SER A 265 -11.64 7.72 -5.15
N SER A 266 -12.50 8.61 -4.63
CA SER A 266 -13.01 9.77 -5.38
C SER A 266 -11.90 10.69 -5.89
N HIS A 267 -10.86 10.91 -5.09
CA HIS A 267 -9.69 11.71 -5.47
C HIS A 267 -8.90 11.13 -6.66
N SER A 268 -9.07 9.85 -6.95
CA SER A 268 -8.40 9.23 -8.11
C SER A 268 -9.05 9.59 -9.45
N ARG A 269 -10.33 10.04 -9.45
CA ARG A 269 -11.00 10.59 -10.64
C ARG A 269 -10.45 11.98 -10.89
N ARG A 270 -9.82 12.16 -12.04
CA ARG A 270 -9.13 13.40 -12.36
C ARG A 270 -8.95 13.58 -13.85
N ASP A 271 -8.59 14.78 -14.23
CA ASP A 271 -8.12 15.12 -15.56
C ASP A 271 -6.61 15.36 -15.49
N VAL A 272 -5.87 14.71 -16.37
CA VAL A 272 -4.41 14.80 -16.45
C VAL A 272 -4.07 15.62 -17.68
N PRO A 273 -3.32 16.74 -17.56
CA PRO A 273 -2.90 17.55 -18.69
C PRO A 273 -2.02 16.74 -19.67
N ILE A 274 -2.21 16.99 -20.96
CA ILE A 274 -1.39 16.40 -22.03
C ILE A 274 -0.25 17.39 -22.34
N ALA A 275 0.99 16.97 -22.06
CA ALA A 275 2.15 17.73 -22.48
C ALA A 275 2.26 17.76 -24.03
N SER A 276 2.84 18.84 -24.58
CA SER A 276 3.02 19.02 -26.03
C SER A 276 3.73 17.82 -26.70
N GLU A 277 4.72 17.25 -26.03
CA GLU A 277 5.48 16.09 -26.50
C GLU A 277 4.68 14.79 -26.48
N LEU A 278 3.64 14.71 -25.62
CA LEU A 278 2.78 13.53 -25.53
C LEU A 278 1.66 13.54 -26.60
N ALA A 279 1.20 14.71 -27.02
CA ALA A 279 0.10 14.84 -27.98
C ALA A 279 0.33 14.06 -29.29
N PRO A 280 1.51 14.15 -29.96
CA PRO A 280 1.77 13.38 -31.18
C PRO A 280 1.82 11.86 -30.91
N VAL A 281 2.28 11.43 -29.77
CA VAL A 281 2.27 10.02 -29.37
C VAL A 281 0.84 9.51 -29.26
N LEU A 282 -0.02 10.24 -28.53
CA LEU A 282 -1.44 9.87 -28.36
C LEU A 282 -2.19 9.90 -29.68
N LYS A 283 -1.97 10.92 -30.53
CA LYS A 283 -2.56 11.00 -31.87
C LYS A 283 -2.22 9.76 -32.71
N ARG A 284 -0.96 9.33 -32.71
CA ARG A 284 -0.50 8.11 -33.38
C ARG A 284 -1.16 6.86 -32.82
N VAL A 285 -1.22 6.73 -31.47
CA VAL A 285 -1.83 5.58 -30.80
C VAL A 285 -3.32 5.49 -31.06
N ILE A 286 -4.03 6.60 -31.09
CA ILE A 286 -5.46 6.68 -31.48
C ILE A 286 -5.67 6.21 -32.91
N GLY A 287 -4.84 6.68 -33.85
CA GLY A 287 -4.83 6.19 -35.24
C GLY A 287 -6.19 6.28 -35.93
N GLY A 288 -7.00 7.30 -35.66
CA GLY A 288 -8.33 7.48 -36.22
C GLY A 288 -9.45 6.66 -35.57
N ARG A 289 -9.16 5.90 -34.52
CA ARG A 289 -10.17 5.20 -33.69
C ARG A 289 -10.97 6.20 -32.89
N THR A 290 -12.27 5.96 -32.72
CA THR A 290 -13.18 6.78 -31.92
C THR A 290 -13.52 6.16 -30.57
N GLU A 291 -13.32 4.84 -30.43
CA GLU A 291 -13.67 4.09 -29.25
C GLU A 291 -12.72 2.92 -28.95
N GLY A 292 -12.86 2.33 -27.79
CA GLY A 292 -12.13 1.15 -27.35
C GLY A 292 -10.88 1.48 -26.53
N TYR A 293 -10.14 0.43 -26.11
CA TYR A 293 -8.94 0.62 -25.30
C TYR A 293 -7.86 1.39 -26.07
N LEU A 294 -7.26 2.40 -25.42
CA LEU A 294 -6.19 3.18 -26.02
C LEU A 294 -4.98 2.29 -26.36
N PHE A 295 -4.51 1.50 -25.39
CA PHE A 295 -3.42 0.56 -25.57
C PHE A 295 -3.95 -0.86 -25.70
N VAL A 296 -3.75 -1.46 -26.88
CA VAL A 296 -4.23 -2.80 -27.21
C VAL A 296 -3.07 -3.78 -27.37
N ASN A 297 -3.29 -5.02 -27.00
CA ASN A 297 -2.37 -6.13 -27.25
C ASN A 297 -2.56 -6.67 -28.69
N SER A 298 -1.76 -7.66 -29.08
CA SER A 298 -1.83 -8.29 -30.40
C SER A 298 -3.17 -8.95 -30.74
N SER A 299 -4.01 -9.21 -29.75
CA SER A 299 -5.36 -9.79 -29.92
C SER A 299 -6.47 -8.72 -29.95
N GLY A 300 -6.12 -7.42 -29.96
CA GLY A 300 -7.07 -6.31 -29.94
C GLY A 300 -7.69 -6.01 -28.56
N GLY A 301 -7.37 -6.80 -27.54
CA GLY A 301 -7.82 -6.55 -26.17
C GLY A 301 -6.88 -5.62 -25.41
N PRO A 302 -7.23 -5.24 -24.16
CA PRO A 302 -6.40 -4.35 -23.34
C PRO A 302 -5.04 -4.98 -23.01
N VAL A 303 -4.01 -4.15 -22.92
CA VAL A 303 -2.71 -4.56 -22.37
C VAL A 303 -2.87 -4.93 -20.88
N HIS A 304 -2.24 -6.01 -20.46
CA HIS A 304 -2.33 -6.47 -19.07
C HIS A 304 -1.21 -5.92 -18.19
N ALA A 305 -1.56 -5.35 -17.06
CA ALA A 305 -0.61 -4.71 -16.14
C ALA A 305 0.57 -5.62 -15.75
N ASN A 306 0.33 -6.91 -15.49
CA ASN A 306 1.40 -7.85 -15.13
C ASN A 306 2.34 -8.12 -16.33
N VAL A 307 1.78 -8.26 -17.55
CA VAL A 307 2.56 -8.46 -18.77
C VAL A 307 3.40 -7.21 -19.06
N ALA A 308 2.79 -6.03 -18.98
CA ALA A 308 3.49 -4.77 -19.15
C ALA A 308 4.64 -4.60 -18.14
N ALA A 309 4.37 -4.84 -16.85
CA ALA A 309 5.37 -4.76 -15.79
C ALA A 309 6.54 -5.74 -16.01
N GLN A 310 6.26 -6.98 -16.42
CA GLN A 310 7.30 -7.96 -16.73
C GLN A 310 8.14 -7.57 -17.96
N LYS A 311 7.49 -7.07 -19.01
CA LYS A 311 8.20 -6.58 -20.20
C LYS A 311 9.17 -5.45 -19.84
N VAL A 312 8.71 -4.44 -19.11
CA VAL A 312 9.54 -3.31 -18.69
C VAL A 312 10.68 -3.75 -17.78
N SER A 313 10.40 -4.61 -16.81
CA SER A 313 11.44 -5.14 -15.90
C SER A 313 12.52 -5.93 -16.64
N ARG A 314 12.14 -6.73 -17.64
CA ARG A 314 13.11 -7.47 -18.49
C ARG A 314 13.96 -6.52 -19.35
N ALA A 315 13.32 -5.55 -19.99
CA ALA A 315 14.02 -4.54 -20.78
C ALA A 315 14.99 -3.72 -19.91
N GLY A 316 14.53 -3.27 -18.73
CA GLY A 316 15.36 -2.53 -17.78
C GLY A 316 16.61 -3.30 -17.34
N LYS A 317 16.45 -4.61 -17.04
CA LYS A 317 17.60 -5.49 -16.73
C LYS A 317 18.58 -5.61 -17.88
N ALA A 318 18.08 -5.75 -19.08
CA ALA A 318 18.90 -5.94 -20.27
C ALA A 318 19.74 -4.69 -20.62
N VAL A 319 19.28 -3.48 -20.29
CA VAL A 319 19.99 -2.22 -20.57
C VAL A 319 20.60 -1.56 -19.31
N GLY A 320 20.67 -2.28 -18.18
CA GLY A 320 21.25 -1.75 -16.94
C GLY A 320 20.44 -0.59 -16.33
N ALA A 321 19.11 -0.64 -16.46
CA ALA A 321 18.17 0.36 -15.94
C ALA A 321 17.06 -0.31 -15.14
N GLU A 322 17.44 -1.14 -14.17
CA GLU A 322 16.51 -1.99 -13.38
C GLU A 322 15.51 -1.19 -12.54
N ARG A 323 15.85 0.06 -12.20
CA ARG A 323 14.97 0.99 -11.47
C ARG A 323 13.75 1.40 -12.28
N VAL A 324 13.79 1.28 -13.61
CA VAL A 324 12.67 1.70 -14.47
C VAL A 324 11.52 0.70 -14.38
N HIS A 325 10.45 1.14 -13.76
CA HIS A 325 9.16 0.45 -13.71
C HIS A 325 8.03 1.49 -13.60
N PHE A 326 6.79 1.13 -13.92
CA PHE A 326 5.67 2.08 -14.00
C PHE A 326 5.47 2.93 -12.73
N HIS A 327 5.74 2.38 -11.56
CA HIS A 327 5.60 3.15 -10.32
C HIS A 327 6.76 4.14 -10.13
N ALA A 328 7.97 3.76 -10.54
CA ALA A 328 9.13 4.64 -10.52
C ALA A 328 8.98 5.79 -11.55
N LEU A 329 8.39 5.54 -12.73
CA LEU A 329 8.03 6.62 -13.68
C LEU A 329 7.08 7.64 -13.02
N ARG A 330 6.10 7.16 -12.27
CA ARG A 330 5.21 8.03 -11.51
C ARG A 330 5.94 8.80 -10.41
N HIS A 331 6.89 8.18 -9.73
CA HIS A 331 7.75 8.87 -8.74
C HIS A 331 8.59 9.93 -9.43
N ARG A 332 9.20 9.63 -10.58
CA ARG A 332 9.95 10.61 -11.36
C ARG A 332 9.08 11.80 -11.79
N PHE A 333 7.88 11.54 -12.33
CA PHE A 333 6.94 12.57 -12.70
C PHE A 333 6.57 13.48 -11.52
N ALA A 334 6.22 12.90 -10.36
CA ALA A 334 5.90 13.67 -9.16
C ALA A 334 7.06 14.54 -8.69
N SER A 335 8.27 13.96 -8.61
CA SER A 335 9.48 14.68 -8.20
C SER A 335 9.82 15.81 -9.17
N SER A 336 9.68 15.58 -10.49
CA SER A 336 9.94 16.62 -11.50
C SER A 336 8.99 17.80 -11.37
N LEU A 337 7.69 17.57 -11.13
CA LEU A 337 6.72 18.66 -10.90
C LEU A 337 7.01 19.44 -9.62
N LEU A 338 7.33 18.73 -8.52
CA LEU A 338 7.66 19.38 -7.24
C LEU A 338 8.96 20.18 -7.33
N THR A 339 9.99 19.65 -7.98
CA THR A 339 11.24 20.36 -8.23
C THR A 339 11.03 21.55 -9.16
N GLY A 340 10.13 21.44 -10.13
CA GLY A 340 9.72 22.53 -11.03
C GLY A 340 8.84 23.60 -10.36
N GLY A 341 8.58 23.49 -9.05
CA GLY A 341 7.83 24.50 -8.29
C GLY A 341 6.30 24.42 -8.39
N VAL A 342 5.77 23.34 -8.98
CA VAL A 342 4.31 23.14 -9.03
C VAL A 342 3.77 22.95 -7.60
N PRO A 343 2.71 23.66 -7.20
CA PRO A 343 2.13 23.53 -5.85
C PRO A 343 1.76 22.09 -5.50
N VAL A 344 2.02 21.70 -4.25
CA VAL A 344 1.79 20.34 -3.75
C VAL A 344 0.34 19.87 -3.99
N GLN A 345 -0.63 20.77 -3.84
CA GLN A 345 -2.05 20.50 -4.06
C GLN A 345 -2.34 20.12 -5.52
N ASP A 346 -1.71 20.82 -6.47
CA ASP A 346 -1.91 20.57 -7.90
C ASP A 346 -1.22 19.27 -8.34
N VAL A 347 0.01 19.01 -7.84
CA VAL A 347 0.68 17.72 -8.05
C VAL A 347 -0.14 16.57 -7.48
N ALA A 348 -0.69 16.73 -6.27
CA ALA A 348 -1.55 15.74 -5.64
C ALA A 348 -2.82 15.49 -6.48
N ARG A 349 -3.45 16.55 -7.01
CA ARG A 349 -4.62 16.47 -7.88
C ARG A 349 -4.31 15.70 -9.16
N VAL A 350 -3.24 16.06 -9.87
CA VAL A 350 -2.83 15.39 -11.12
C VAL A 350 -2.49 13.92 -10.88
N LEU A 351 -1.88 13.59 -9.76
CA LEU A 351 -1.55 12.21 -9.41
C LEU A 351 -2.75 11.43 -8.85
N GLY A 352 -3.81 12.09 -8.37
CA GLY A 352 -4.91 11.43 -7.64
C GLY A 352 -4.43 10.88 -6.30
N HIS A 353 -3.71 11.72 -5.55
CA HIS A 353 -3.30 11.55 -4.15
C HIS A 353 -3.97 12.60 -3.26
N THR A 354 -3.91 12.40 -1.94
CA THR A 354 -4.11 13.49 -1.01
C THR A 354 -2.79 14.26 -0.82
N PRO A 355 -2.81 15.57 -0.54
CA PRO A 355 -1.59 16.33 -0.25
C PRO A 355 -0.76 15.71 0.87
N ALA A 356 -1.39 15.20 1.93
CA ALA A 356 -0.72 14.51 3.02
C ALA A 356 0.04 13.26 2.56
N THR A 357 -0.51 12.48 1.62
CA THR A 357 0.18 11.32 1.05
C THR A 357 1.39 11.76 0.22
N LEU A 358 1.24 12.83 -0.55
CA LEU A 358 2.33 13.35 -1.38
C LEU A 358 3.49 13.87 -0.50
N LEU A 359 3.18 14.71 0.48
CA LEU A 359 4.18 15.23 1.43
C LEU A 359 4.95 14.09 2.11
N ARG A 360 4.24 13.11 2.67
CA ARG A 360 4.88 11.97 3.34
C ARG A 360 5.82 11.17 2.42
N THR A 361 5.51 11.10 1.11
CA THR A 361 6.28 10.29 0.16
C THR A 361 7.47 11.07 -0.41
N TYR A 362 7.36 12.39 -0.55
CA TYR A 362 8.33 13.23 -1.27
C TYR A 362 8.94 14.34 -0.40
N THR A 363 8.98 14.18 0.93
CA THR A 363 9.57 15.17 1.85
C THR A 363 10.99 15.57 1.43
N HIS A 364 11.82 14.59 1.07
CA HIS A 364 13.22 14.81 0.64
C HIS A 364 13.36 15.69 -0.61
N VAL A 365 12.37 15.69 -1.52
CA VAL A 365 12.37 16.55 -2.72
C VAL A 365 12.16 18.02 -2.36
N LEU A 366 11.51 18.26 -1.21
CA LEU A 366 11.17 19.61 -0.71
C LEU A 366 12.28 20.20 0.15
N ASP A 367 13.23 19.42 0.65
CA ASP A 367 14.28 19.87 1.56
C ASP A 367 15.30 20.84 0.92
N GLY A 368 15.42 20.89 -0.40
CA GLY A 368 16.24 21.89 -1.13
C GLY A 368 15.60 23.29 -1.25
N SER A 369 14.75 23.70 -0.29
CA SER A 369 13.90 24.87 -0.44
C SER A 369 14.57 26.22 -0.14
N ARG A 370 15.72 26.29 0.57
CA ARG A 370 16.31 27.56 0.97
C ARG A 370 16.66 28.47 -0.21
N GLU A 371 17.35 27.94 -1.20
CA GLU A 371 17.76 28.70 -2.39
C GLU A 371 16.56 29.12 -3.24
N ARG A 372 15.56 28.22 -3.38
CA ARG A 372 14.30 28.54 -4.06
C ARG A 372 13.49 29.59 -3.32
N VAL A 373 13.41 29.52 -1.99
CA VAL A 373 12.71 30.51 -1.16
C VAL A 373 13.43 31.86 -1.27
N ALA A 374 14.76 31.89 -1.21
CA ALA A 374 15.54 33.12 -1.41
C ALA A 374 15.29 33.70 -2.79
N GLY A 375 15.33 32.90 -3.87
CA GLY A 375 15.04 33.39 -5.22
C GLY A 375 13.62 33.92 -5.39
N VAL A 376 12.62 33.31 -4.74
CA VAL A 376 11.24 33.81 -4.73
C VAL A 376 11.13 35.13 -3.92
N ILE A 377 11.80 35.20 -2.77
CA ILE A 377 11.84 36.45 -1.99
C ILE A 377 12.46 37.55 -2.83
N ASP A 378 13.59 37.30 -3.47
CA ASP A 378 14.28 38.29 -4.32
C ASP A 378 13.42 38.73 -5.50
N SER A 379 12.75 37.79 -6.18
CA SER A 379 11.93 38.10 -7.36
C SER A 379 10.57 38.70 -7.02
N ALA A 380 9.91 38.22 -5.95
CA ALA A 380 8.56 38.67 -5.60
C ALA A 380 8.52 39.87 -4.65
N LEU A 381 9.53 40.05 -3.81
CA LEU A 381 9.56 41.10 -2.78
C LEU A 381 10.77 42.02 -2.91
N GLY A 382 11.88 41.58 -3.49
CA GLY A 382 13.12 42.38 -3.61
C GLY A 382 13.01 43.60 -4.50
N CYS A 383 12.11 43.61 -5.49
CA CYS A 383 11.88 44.77 -6.35
C CYS A 383 11.06 45.89 -5.68
N GLY A 384 10.36 45.63 -4.58
CA GLY A 384 9.47 46.60 -3.92
C GLY A 384 9.97 47.13 -2.58
N ILE A 385 10.92 46.40 -1.95
CA ILE A 385 11.46 46.79 -0.63
C ILE A 385 12.95 47.02 -0.78
N SER A 386 13.31 48.24 -1.18
CA SER A 386 14.72 48.70 -1.14
C SER A 386 15.15 48.83 0.31
N ALA A 387 16.24 48.15 0.68
CA ALA A 387 16.97 48.45 1.90
C ALA A 387 17.56 49.85 1.74
N GLY A 388 16.76 50.88 2.02
CA GLY A 388 17.21 52.24 2.06
C GLY A 388 18.38 52.33 3.04
N SER A 389 19.57 52.62 2.55
CA SER A 389 20.66 53.01 3.41
C SER A 389 20.18 54.21 4.23
N PRO A 390 20.20 54.16 5.57
CA PRO A 390 19.88 55.33 6.37
C PRO A 390 20.92 56.40 6.07
N ARG A 391 20.56 57.39 5.25
CA ARG A 391 21.32 58.65 5.21
C ARG A 391 21.05 59.34 6.54
N LEU A 392 21.93 59.14 7.49
CA LEU A 392 22.05 59.99 8.66
C LEU A 392 22.46 61.37 8.17
N THR A 393 21.48 62.25 8.00
CA THR A 393 21.70 63.68 7.84
C THR A 393 22.01 64.23 9.22
N VAL A 394 23.28 64.50 9.49
CA VAL A 394 23.67 65.25 10.70
C VAL A 394 23.12 66.67 10.55
N VAL A 395 22.03 67.00 11.22
CA VAL A 395 21.56 68.33 11.41
C VAL A 395 22.52 69.00 12.41
N ARG A 396 23.46 69.83 11.93
CA ARG A 396 24.21 70.73 12.79
C ARG A 396 23.31 71.84 13.22
N ASP A 397 22.79 71.75 14.43
CA ASP A 397 22.19 72.90 15.08
C ASP A 397 23.28 73.94 15.31
N GLY A 398 23.17 75.05 14.58
CA GLY A 398 24.02 76.27 14.78
C GLY A 398 23.58 76.93 16.04
N TYR A 399 24.20 76.69 17.13
CA TYR A 399 24.17 77.65 18.25
C TYR A 399 25.21 78.74 17.97
N GLY A 400 24.65 79.88 17.54
CA GLY A 400 25.42 81.13 17.53
C GLY A 400 25.69 81.56 18.96
N THR A 401 26.92 81.80 19.26
CA THR A 401 27.38 82.49 20.46
C THR A 401 27.04 84.02 20.28
N PRO A 402 26.37 84.67 21.22
CA PRO A 402 26.30 86.11 21.20
C PRO A 402 27.61 86.73 21.72
N ALA A 403 27.90 87.94 21.23
CA ALA A 403 29.10 88.74 21.43
C ALA A 403 29.47 89.05 22.88
#